data_9d731609774d64fd800844114e26643c
#
_entry.id   9d731609774d64fd800844114e26643c
#
_cell.length_a   1.000
_cell.length_b   1.000
_cell.length_c   1.000
_cell.angle_alpha   90.00
_cell.angle_beta   90.00
_cell.angle_gamma   90.00
#
_symmetry.space_group_name_H-M   'P 1'
#
loop_
_entity.id
_entity.type
_entity.pdbx_description
1 polymer ?
#
loop_
_entity_poly.entity_id
_entity_poly.type
_entity_poly.pdbx_seq_one_letter_code
_entity_poly.pdbx_strand_id
1 'polypeptide(L)'
;MRYALLLISLLVTMTAYADDTSSIDSIVNAYYEVVSGPEGFIYDADRDAHIHADGALITKVFPDGRFQRHDLSAEQAMISVPYDQAFFESEVDRRIERYGNIAHVWSEFEMRTAPEAEPYSGGFNSISLYFKDDRWWISSWSTQYKDPSLNPSKAPAAEKLTDLNTEQFADVVKSIVQDTLQACEVQGGMQGRAKMNLAVEGEVNAKLVCAEE
;
A
#
# COMPACT_ATOMS: atom_id res chain seq x y z
N MET A 1 42.09 -39.37 30.90
CA MET A 1 41.66 -37.98 31.08
C MET A 1 42.01 -37.21 29.83
N ARG A 2 41.07 -36.94 28.92
CA ARG A 2 41.20 -35.99 27.75
C ARG A 2 39.99 -36.21 26.85
N TYR A 3 38.78 -35.77 27.25
CA TYR A 3 37.65 -35.48 26.32
C TYR A 3 36.74 -34.49 27.01
N ALA A 4 37.01 -33.24 26.88
CA ALA A 4 36.05 -32.17 27.14
C ALA A 4 36.57 -30.92 26.49
N LEU A 5 36.13 -30.65 25.27
CA LEU A 5 36.24 -29.32 24.60
C LEU A 5 35.81 -29.48 23.13
N LEU A 6 34.51 -29.62 22.88
CA LEU A 6 33.96 -29.43 21.52
C LEU A 6 32.42 -29.42 21.61
N LEU A 7 31.89 -28.33 22.18
CA LEU A 7 30.44 -28.05 22.14
C LEU A 7 30.16 -26.58 22.50
N ILE A 8 30.78 -25.65 21.81
CA ILE A 8 30.37 -24.24 21.82
C ILE A 8 30.73 -23.68 20.44
N SER A 9 29.88 -23.86 19.45
CA SER A 9 29.99 -23.14 18.18
C SER A 9 28.76 -23.35 17.30
N LEU A 10 27.54 -23.27 17.84
CA LEU A 10 26.35 -23.38 16.99
C LEU A 10 25.17 -22.50 17.44
N LEU A 11 25.43 -21.33 18.01
CA LEU A 11 24.36 -20.48 18.53
C LEU A 11 24.56 -18.97 18.22
N VAL A 12 25.20 -18.61 17.12
CA VAL A 12 25.47 -17.18 16.82
C VAL A 12 24.86 -16.70 15.49
N THR A 13 24.14 -17.52 14.76
CA THR A 13 23.63 -17.09 13.43
C THR A 13 22.14 -16.68 13.38
N MET A 14 21.43 -16.64 14.49
CA MET A 14 20.00 -16.26 14.49
C MET A 14 19.67 -14.80 14.88
N THR A 15 20.66 -13.96 15.15
CA THR A 15 20.40 -12.58 15.61
C THR A 15 20.61 -11.50 14.56
N ALA A 16 21.03 -11.84 13.35
CA ALA A 16 21.42 -10.84 12.37
C ALA A 16 20.28 -9.93 11.89
N TYR A 17 19.02 -10.43 11.89
CA TYR A 17 17.88 -9.69 11.36
C TYR A 17 16.72 -9.52 12.35
N ALA A 18 16.90 -9.87 13.62
CA ALA A 18 15.83 -9.78 14.62
C ALA A 18 15.31 -8.35 14.81
N ASP A 19 16.16 -7.35 14.61
CA ASP A 19 15.82 -5.94 14.71
C ASP A 19 14.98 -5.44 13.52
N ASP A 20 15.15 -6.04 12.33
CA ASP A 20 14.46 -5.63 11.11
C ASP A 20 12.93 -5.72 11.21
N THR A 21 12.41 -6.54 12.11
CA THR A 21 10.96 -6.82 12.22
C THR A 21 10.35 -6.38 13.54
N SER A 22 11.12 -5.69 14.38
CA SER A 22 10.70 -5.26 15.72
C SER A 22 9.67 -4.13 15.70
N SER A 23 9.66 -3.32 14.65
CA SER A 23 8.72 -2.21 14.45
C SER A 23 8.35 -2.06 12.98
N ILE A 24 7.28 -1.29 12.71
CA ILE A 24 6.89 -0.94 11.34
C ILE A 24 8.01 -0.13 10.66
N ASP A 25 8.66 0.76 11.40
CA ASP A 25 9.76 1.56 10.87
C ASP A 25 10.97 0.69 10.51
N SER A 26 11.35 -0.24 11.39
CA SER A 26 12.47 -1.14 11.15
C SER A 26 12.26 -2.00 9.91
N ILE A 27 11.06 -2.60 9.74
CA ILE A 27 10.80 -3.51 8.63
C ILE A 27 10.74 -2.80 7.28
N VAL A 28 10.20 -1.57 7.23
CA VAL A 28 10.20 -0.77 6.01
C VAL A 28 11.61 -0.28 5.66
N ASN A 29 12.41 0.12 6.66
CA ASN A 29 13.81 0.50 6.43
C ASN A 29 14.62 -0.71 5.91
N ALA A 30 14.45 -1.89 6.51
CA ALA A 30 15.11 -3.10 6.08
C ALA A 30 14.81 -3.45 4.61
N TYR A 31 13.57 -3.25 4.17
CA TYR A 31 13.22 -3.45 2.75
C TYR A 31 14.05 -2.54 1.82
N TYR A 32 14.14 -1.23 2.10
CA TYR A 32 14.93 -0.32 1.27
C TYR A 32 16.43 -0.66 1.28
N GLU A 33 16.94 -1.15 2.40
CA GLU A 33 18.33 -1.59 2.50
C GLU A 33 18.59 -2.86 1.69
N VAL A 34 17.67 -3.83 1.72
CA VAL A 34 17.80 -5.12 1.02
C VAL A 34 17.88 -4.93 -0.49
N VAL A 35 17.13 -3.99 -1.07
CA VAL A 35 17.09 -3.77 -2.52
C VAL A 35 18.17 -2.81 -3.02
N SER A 36 18.91 -2.15 -2.14
CA SER A 36 19.86 -1.08 -2.48
C SER A 36 21.30 -1.54 -2.46
N GLY A 37 22.04 -1.25 -3.53
CA GLY A 37 23.46 -1.60 -3.57
C GLY A 37 24.23 -1.03 -4.77
N PRO A 38 25.57 -1.09 -4.72
CA PRO A 38 26.43 -0.67 -5.82
C PRO A 38 26.34 -1.64 -7.00
N GLU A 39 26.98 -1.29 -8.12
CA GLU A 39 27.23 -2.23 -9.21
C GLU A 39 27.88 -3.52 -8.70
N GLY A 40 27.39 -4.67 -9.14
CA GLY A 40 27.82 -5.99 -8.68
C GLY A 40 27.22 -6.44 -7.34
N PHE A 41 26.38 -5.62 -6.71
CA PHE A 41 25.66 -6.02 -5.50
C PHE A 41 24.80 -7.26 -5.75
N ILE A 42 24.86 -8.20 -4.82
CA ILE A 42 24.01 -9.38 -4.83
C ILE A 42 22.95 -9.19 -3.74
N TYR A 43 21.71 -9.17 -4.16
CA TYR A 43 20.54 -9.04 -3.32
C TYR A 43 20.49 -10.15 -2.25
N ASP A 44 20.21 -9.76 -0.99
CA ASP A 44 20.09 -10.68 0.14
C ASP A 44 18.67 -11.28 0.20
N ALA A 45 18.46 -12.37 -0.54
CA ALA A 45 17.18 -13.06 -0.60
C ALA A 45 16.75 -13.65 0.75
N ASP A 46 17.67 -14.02 1.62
CA ASP A 46 17.36 -14.57 2.94
C ASP A 46 16.85 -13.45 3.87
N ARG A 47 17.48 -12.28 3.86
CA ARG A 47 17.02 -11.11 4.60
C ARG A 47 15.66 -10.62 4.11
N ASP A 48 15.46 -10.60 2.80
CA ASP A 48 14.16 -10.23 2.21
C ASP A 48 13.06 -11.23 2.58
N ALA A 49 13.32 -12.53 2.50
CA ALA A 49 12.39 -13.56 2.97
C ALA A 49 12.10 -13.44 4.48
N HIS A 50 13.08 -12.95 5.25
CA HIS A 50 12.86 -12.75 6.69
C HIS A 50 11.86 -11.64 6.99
N ILE A 51 11.80 -10.57 6.21
CA ILE A 51 10.85 -9.46 6.44
C ILE A 51 9.48 -9.69 5.80
N HIS A 52 9.36 -10.60 4.84
CA HIS A 52 8.11 -10.90 4.16
C HIS A 52 7.40 -12.14 4.71
N ALA A 53 6.08 -12.16 4.66
CA ALA A 53 5.28 -13.33 4.93
C ALA A 53 5.37 -14.34 3.78
N ASP A 54 5.19 -15.63 4.09
CA ASP A 54 5.07 -16.66 3.07
C ASP A 54 3.95 -16.32 2.08
N GLY A 55 4.26 -16.33 0.79
CA GLY A 55 3.30 -15.99 -0.26
C GLY A 55 2.95 -14.50 -0.34
N ALA A 56 3.78 -13.63 0.21
CA ALA A 56 3.63 -12.18 0.04
C ALA A 56 3.56 -11.81 -1.44
N LEU A 57 2.67 -10.85 -1.76
CA LEU A 57 2.42 -10.43 -3.15
C LEU A 57 3.11 -9.12 -3.46
N ILE A 58 3.87 -9.13 -4.54
CA ILE A 58 4.56 -7.95 -5.07
C ILE A 58 3.86 -7.51 -6.34
N THR A 59 3.46 -6.25 -6.39
CA THR A 59 2.77 -5.65 -7.53
C THR A 59 3.52 -4.41 -8.00
N LYS A 60 3.74 -4.28 -9.29
CA LYS A 60 4.39 -3.11 -9.92
C LYS A 60 3.48 -2.53 -10.98
N VAL A 61 3.19 -1.23 -10.88
CA VAL A 61 2.40 -0.46 -11.82
C VAL A 61 3.28 0.61 -12.45
N PHE A 62 3.36 0.61 -13.76
CA PHE A 62 4.21 1.51 -14.53
C PHE A 62 3.40 2.68 -15.11
N PRO A 63 4.05 3.84 -15.39
CA PRO A 63 3.38 5.00 -15.98
C PRO A 63 2.65 4.73 -17.29
N ASP A 64 3.12 3.78 -18.08
CA ASP A 64 2.50 3.38 -19.35
C ASP A 64 1.31 2.42 -19.19
N GLY A 65 0.88 2.16 -17.94
CA GLY A 65 -0.22 1.26 -17.60
C GLY A 65 0.17 -0.21 -17.58
N ARG A 66 1.43 -0.56 -17.83
CA ARG A 66 1.89 -1.95 -17.62
C ARG A 66 1.77 -2.32 -16.16
N PHE A 67 1.45 -3.58 -15.95
CA PHE A 67 1.21 -4.16 -14.65
C PHE A 67 1.97 -5.49 -14.53
N GLN A 68 2.65 -5.67 -13.40
CA GLN A 68 3.31 -6.93 -13.05
C GLN A 68 2.87 -7.33 -11.65
N ARG A 69 2.64 -8.61 -11.44
CA ARG A 69 2.30 -9.18 -10.13
C ARG A 69 2.94 -10.54 -9.98
N HIS A 70 3.66 -10.71 -8.90
CA HIS A 70 4.39 -11.94 -8.57
C HIS A 70 4.17 -12.28 -7.10
N ASP A 71 4.38 -13.54 -6.74
CA ASP A 71 4.69 -13.89 -5.36
C ASP A 71 6.16 -13.57 -5.05
N LEU A 72 6.50 -13.56 -3.76
CA LEU A 72 7.84 -13.24 -3.31
C LEU A 72 8.92 -14.11 -3.97
N SER A 73 8.68 -15.41 -4.14
CA SER A 73 9.67 -16.32 -4.69
C SER A 73 9.97 -16.02 -6.16
N ALA A 74 8.97 -15.67 -6.94
CA ALA A 74 9.14 -15.28 -8.34
C ALA A 74 9.84 -13.92 -8.45
N GLU A 75 9.54 -12.97 -7.57
CA GLU A 75 10.24 -11.68 -7.50
C GLU A 75 11.72 -11.88 -7.17
N GLN A 76 12.02 -12.65 -6.13
CA GLN A 76 13.40 -12.97 -5.72
C GLN A 76 14.20 -13.64 -6.84
N ALA A 77 13.60 -14.57 -7.57
CA ALA A 77 14.27 -15.22 -8.70
C ALA A 77 14.68 -14.24 -9.81
N MET A 78 13.92 -13.15 -9.99
CA MET A 78 14.24 -12.13 -11.00
C MET A 78 15.36 -11.18 -10.56
N ILE A 79 15.46 -10.87 -9.27
CA ILE A 79 16.39 -9.85 -8.75
C ILE A 79 17.64 -10.45 -8.08
N SER A 80 17.70 -11.78 -7.88
CA SER A 80 18.87 -12.48 -7.29
C SER A 80 20.04 -12.66 -8.28
N VAL A 81 20.31 -11.64 -9.07
CA VAL A 81 21.47 -11.57 -9.98
C VAL A 81 22.29 -10.34 -9.61
N PRO A 82 23.63 -10.36 -9.84
CA PRO A 82 24.44 -9.18 -9.60
C PRO A 82 23.90 -7.97 -10.38
N TYR A 83 23.84 -6.81 -9.73
CA TYR A 83 23.36 -5.60 -10.38
C TYR A 83 24.30 -5.14 -11.48
N ASP A 84 23.79 -4.96 -12.69
CA ASP A 84 24.56 -4.42 -13.82
C ASP A 84 24.93 -2.94 -13.61
N GLN A 85 24.18 -2.23 -12.79
CA GLN A 85 24.38 -0.83 -12.42
C GLN A 85 24.00 -0.65 -10.95
N ALA A 86 24.62 0.32 -10.31
CA ALA A 86 24.25 0.69 -8.94
C ALA A 86 22.78 1.12 -8.87
N PHE A 87 22.07 0.62 -7.87
CA PHE A 87 20.68 0.92 -7.59
C PHE A 87 20.51 1.22 -6.11
N PHE A 88 20.06 2.43 -5.82
CA PHE A 88 19.75 2.86 -4.46
C PHE A 88 18.32 3.39 -4.43
N GLU A 89 17.48 2.72 -3.66
CA GLU A 89 16.13 3.15 -3.36
C GLU A 89 16.07 3.69 -1.94
N SER A 90 15.56 4.89 -1.77
CA SER A 90 15.46 5.52 -0.46
C SER A 90 14.09 6.14 -0.28
N GLU A 91 13.51 5.94 0.91
CA GLU A 91 12.27 6.57 1.30
C GLU A 91 12.47 8.06 1.54
N VAL A 92 11.52 8.87 1.09
CA VAL A 92 11.51 10.33 1.29
C VAL A 92 10.38 10.80 2.20
N ASP A 93 9.26 10.03 2.25
CA ASP A 93 8.13 10.30 3.16
C ASP A 93 7.38 9.02 3.50
N ARG A 94 6.77 8.97 4.69
CA ARG A 94 6.02 7.80 5.19
C ARG A 94 4.78 8.21 5.95
N ARG A 95 3.65 7.58 5.60
CA ARG A 95 2.42 7.65 6.39
C ARG A 95 2.02 6.26 6.83
N ILE A 96 1.84 6.06 8.14
CA ILE A 96 1.45 4.78 8.74
C ILE A 96 0.02 4.88 9.26
N GLU A 97 -0.80 3.92 8.89
CA GLU A 97 -2.12 3.69 9.45
C GLU A 97 -2.14 2.32 10.14
N ARG A 98 -2.48 2.30 11.44
CA ARG A 98 -2.44 1.06 12.23
C ARG A 98 -3.74 0.84 12.97
N TYR A 99 -4.23 -0.40 12.93
CA TYR A 99 -5.32 -0.86 13.77
C TYR A 99 -4.97 -2.23 14.39
N GLY A 100 -4.69 -2.22 15.70
CA GLY A 100 -4.27 -3.44 16.42
C GLY A 100 -3.02 -4.07 15.83
N ASN A 101 -3.16 -5.28 15.31
CA ASN A 101 -2.09 -6.09 14.73
C ASN A 101 -2.02 -6.02 13.19
N ILE A 102 -2.71 -5.08 12.56
CA ILE A 102 -2.56 -4.79 11.14
C ILE A 102 -2.11 -3.35 10.94
N ALA A 103 -1.34 -3.12 9.88
CA ALA A 103 -0.93 -1.79 9.48
C ALA A 103 -0.87 -1.67 7.95
N HIS A 104 -1.04 -0.44 7.50
CA HIS A 104 -0.82 -0.04 6.12
C HIS A 104 0.17 1.14 6.11
N VAL A 105 1.13 1.07 5.21
CA VAL A 105 2.13 2.12 5.03
C VAL A 105 2.07 2.64 3.60
N TRP A 106 1.87 3.95 3.46
CA TRP A 106 2.17 4.69 2.25
C TRP A 106 3.58 5.23 2.39
N SER A 107 4.45 4.88 1.44
CA SER A 107 5.85 5.26 1.44
C SER A 107 6.21 5.88 0.10
N GLU A 108 6.62 7.13 0.09
CA GLU A 108 7.17 7.78 -1.10
C GLU A 108 8.66 7.47 -1.17
N PHE A 109 9.15 7.09 -2.36
CA PHE A 109 10.55 6.73 -2.55
C PHE A 109 11.16 7.40 -3.78
N GLU A 110 12.48 7.46 -3.78
CA GLU A 110 13.30 7.89 -4.90
C GLU A 110 14.39 6.88 -5.22
N MET A 111 14.75 6.79 -6.51
CA MET A 111 15.79 5.89 -7.02
C MET A 111 16.97 6.69 -7.54
N ARG A 112 18.19 6.26 -7.16
CA ARG A 112 19.46 6.92 -7.47
C ARG A 112 20.51 5.91 -7.95
N THR A 113 21.51 6.40 -8.67
CA THR A 113 22.69 5.62 -9.07
C THR A 113 23.82 5.65 -8.03
N ALA A 114 23.72 6.50 -7.02
CA ALA A 114 24.57 6.57 -5.84
C ALA A 114 23.79 7.24 -4.71
N PRO A 115 24.10 7.03 -3.42
CA PRO A 115 23.39 7.61 -2.29
C PRO A 115 23.23 9.14 -2.37
N GLU A 116 24.26 9.83 -2.86
CA GLU A 116 24.30 11.29 -2.98
C GLU A 116 23.93 11.81 -4.37
N ALA A 117 23.57 10.94 -5.32
CA ALA A 117 23.21 11.36 -6.66
C ALA A 117 21.79 11.95 -6.69
N GLU A 118 21.52 12.82 -7.68
CA GLU A 118 20.16 13.26 -7.96
C GLU A 118 19.28 12.07 -8.33
N PRO A 119 18.01 12.02 -7.88
CA PRO A 119 17.10 10.95 -8.21
C PRO A 119 16.76 10.95 -9.70
N TYR A 120 16.83 9.79 -10.33
CA TYR A 120 16.43 9.62 -11.72
C TYR A 120 14.98 9.16 -11.88
N SER A 121 14.37 8.62 -10.82
CA SER A 121 12.97 8.20 -10.78
C SER A 121 12.52 8.05 -9.33
N GLY A 122 11.29 7.60 -9.13
CA GLY A 122 10.70 7.35 -7.82
C GLY A 122 9.27 6.85 -7.94
N GLY A 123 8.56 6.83 -6.83
CA GLY A 123 7.19 6.36 -6.81
C GLY A 123 6.59 6.36 -5.42
N PHE A 124 5.50 5.61 -5.32
CA PHE A 124 4.79 5.36 -4.07
C PHE A 124 4.64 3.86 -3.86
N ASN A 125 4.93 3.42 -2.66
CA ASN A 125 4.69 2.08 -2.20
C ASN A 125 3.48 2.03 -1.27
N SER A 126 2.63 1.06 -1.50
CA SER A 126 1.50 0.66 -0.65
C SER A 126 1.86 -0.66 0.00
N ILE A 127 2.13 -0.65 1.31
CA ILE A 127 2.66 -1.80 2.04
C ILE A 127 1.62 -2.23 3.07
N SER A 128 1.21 -3.49 3.01
CA SER A 128 0.32 -4.08 4.02
C SER A 128 1.13 -4.97 4.96
N LEU A 129 0.92 -4.77 6.28
CA LEU A 129 1.65 -5.48 7.32
C LEU A 129 0.70 -6.09 8.34
N TYR A 130 1.17 -7.16 8.99
CA TYR A 130 0.55 -7.69 10.19
C TYR A 130 1.59 -8.05 11.25
N PHE A 131 1.16 -8.01 12.53
CA PHE A 131 1.96 -8.40 13.68
C PHE A 131 1.55 -9.79 14.15
N LYS A 132 2.49 -10.71 14.18
CA LYS A 132 2.29 -12.09 14.63
C LYS A 132 3.62 -12.68 15.11
N ASP A 133 3.58 -13.53 16.14
CA ASP A 133 4.75 -14.19 16.71
C ASP A 133 5.83 -13.19 17.13
N ASP A 134 5.39 -12.12 17.84
CA ASP A 134 6.18 -11.01 18.36
C ASP A 134 7.00 -10.22 17.32
N ARG A 135 6.53 -10.20 16.05
CA ARG A 135 7.19 -9.47 14.97
C ARG A 135 6.21 -8.97 13.91
N TRP A 136 6.63 -7.97 13.15
CA TRP A 136 5.94 -7.51 11.95
C TRP A 136 6.32 -8.36 10.73
N TRP A 137 5.36 -8.47 9.79
CA TRP A 137 5.49 -9.17 8.54
C TRP A 137 4.90 -8.33 7.41
N ILE A 138 5.60 -8.20 6.30
CA ILE A 138 5.05 -7.63 5.07
C ILE A 138 4.22 -8.70 4.35
N SER A 139 2.92 -8.48 4.21
CA SER A 139 2.01 -9.41 3.52
C SER A 139 1.83 -9.08 2.05
N SER A 140 1.99 -7.82 1.67
CA SER A 140 2.00 -7.38 0.28
C SER A 140 2.71 -6.04 0.12
N TRP A 141 3.25 -5.86 -1.08
CA TRP A 141 3.93 -4.65 -1.50
C TRP A 141 3.46 -4.26 -2.89
N SER A 142 2.95 -3.04 -3.06
CA SER A 142 2.50 -2.55 -4.35
C SER A 142 3.18 -1.22 -4.64
N THR A 143 3.88 -1.15 -5.77
CA THR A 143 4.60 0.04 -6.22
C THR A 143 3.87 0.69 -7.38
N GLN A 144 3.61 1.99 -7.29
CA GLN A 144 3.29 2.85 -8.42
C GLN A 144 4.49 3.73 -8.72
N TYR A 145 5.12 3.53 -9.87
CA TYR A 145 6.20 4.41 -10.32
C TYR A 145 5.65 5.79 -10.72
N LYS A 146 6.44 6.84 -10.45
CA LYS A 146 6.07 8.22 -10.77
C LYS A 146 5.72 8.35 -12.25
N ASP A 147 4.54 8.90 -12.51
CA ASP A 147 4.09 9.37 -13.81
C ASP A 147 4.03 10.89 -13.74
N PRO A 148 4.73 11.62 -14.62
CA PRO A 148 4.68 13.08 -14.65
C PRO A 148 3.27 13.65 -14.85
N SER A 149 2.34 12.84 -15.39
CA SER A 149 0.93 13.21 -15.56
C SER A 149 0.09 13.02 -14.30
N LEU A 150 0.54 12.15 -13.36
CA LEU A 150 -0.09 11.93 -12.09
C LEU A 150 0.47 12.95 -11.09
N ASN A 151 -0.35 13.92 -10.72
CA ASN A 151 0.01 14.82 -9.64
C ASN A 151 -0.18 14.11 -8.30
N PRO A 152 0.91 13.72 -7.56
CA PRO A 152 0.78 13.03 -6.30
C PRO A 152 0.06 13.86 -5.22
N SER A 153 0.04 15.20 -5.36
CA SER A 153 -0.78 16.06 -4.50
C SER A 153 -2.28 15.94 -4.78
N LYS A 154 -2.66 15.12 -5.78
CA LYS A 154 -4.03 14.72 -6.08
C LYS A 154 -4.33 13.25 -5.80
N ALA A 155 -3.41 12.46 -5.24
CA ALA A 155 -3.89 11.36 -4.39
C ALA A 155 -4.88 12.02 -3.41
N PRO A 156 -6.14 11.58 -3.34
CA PRO A 156 -7.06 12.22 -2.43
C PRO A 156 -6.39 12.12 -1.06
N ALA A 157 -5.85 13.24 -0.56
CA ALA A 157 -5.78 13.40 0.86
C ALA A 157 -7.15 12.91 1.30
N ALA A 158 -7.21 11.93 2.20
CA ALA A 158 -8.49 11.56 2.79
C ALA A 158 -9.00 12.87 3.39
N GLU A 159 -9.70 13.65 2.56
CA GLU A 159 -10.40 14.82 3.02
C GLU A 159 -11.35 14.24 4.04
N LYS A 160 -11.00 14.43 5.30
CA LYS A 160 -11.94 14.10 6.35
C LYS A 160 -13.20 14.86 5.97
N LEU A 161 -14.35 14.23 6.04
CA LEU A 161 -15.65 14.91 5.86
C LEU A 161 -15.70 16.26 6.60
N THR A 162 -14.89 16.40 7.67
CA THR A 162 -14.73 17.62 8.46
C THR A 162 -13.95 18.75 7.74
N ASP A 163 -13.21 18.45 6.68
CA ASP A 163 -12.37 19.42 5.96
C ASP A 163 -13.08 19.95 4.70
N LEU A 164 -14.25 19.38 4.35
CA LEU A 164 -15.09 19.84 3.27
C LEU A 164 -15.77 21.15 3.65
N ASN A 165 -15.72 22.14 2.76
CA ASN A 165 -16.62 23.28 2.87
C ASN A 165 -18.06 22.85 2.58
N THR A 166 -19.03 23.72 2.91
CA THR A 166 -20.47 23.40 2.79
C THR A 166 -20.89 23.03 1.36
N GLU A 167 -20.26 23.61 0.35
CA GLU A 167 -20.55 23.36 -1.06
C GLU A 167 -20.03 21.98 -1.50
N GLN A 168 -18.79 21.64 -1.15
CA GLN A 168 -18.18 20.33 -1.39
C GLN A 168 -18.95 19.22 -0.67
N PHE A 169 -19.36 19.45 0.58
CA PHE A 169 -20.20 18.50 1.32
C PHE A 169 -21.55 18.29 0.67
N ALA A 170 -22.20 19.36 0.18
CA ALA A 170 -23.46 19.27 -0.54
C ALA A 170 -23.32 18.47 -1.84
N ASP A 171 -22.22 18.62 -2.57
CA ASP A 171 -21.96 17.87 -3.80
C ASP A 171 -21.73 16.38 -3.52
N VAL A 172 -21.00 16.02 -2.46
CA VAL A 172 -20.85 14.61 -2.02
C VAL A 172 -22.19 13.99 -1.66
N VAL A 173 -23.00 14.68 -0.84
CA VAL A 173 -24.34 14.21 -0.47
C VAL A 173 -25.21 14.04 -1.71
N LYS A 174 -25.18 14.99 -2.64
CA LYS A 174 -25.93 14.92 -3.89
C LYS A 174 -25.50 13.73 -4.75
N SER A 175 -24.21 13.46 -4.87
CA SER A 175 -23.71 12.29 -5.61
C SER A 175 -24.20 10.99 -4.98
N ILE A 176 -24.07 10.82 -3.65
CA ILE A 176 -24.55 9.64 -2.93
C ILE A 176 -26.04 9.43 -3.15
N VAL A 177 -26.84 10.50 -3.04
CA VAL A 177 -28.29 10.43 -3.25
C VAL A 177 -28.62 10.07 -4.70
N GLN A 178 -27.92 10.63 -5.67
CA GLN A 178 -28.12 10.32 -7.10
C GLN A 178 -27.79 8.85 -7.39
N ASP A 179 -26.67 8.35 -6.89
CA ASP A 179 -26.25 6.96 -7.09
C ASP A 179 -27.21 5.99 -6.41
N THR A 180 -27.68 6.30 -5.20
CA THR A 180 -28.68 5.50 -4.49
C THR A 180 -30.02 5.49 -5.25
N LEU A 181 -30.45 6.63 -5.79
CA LEU A 181 -31.69 6.72 -6.55
C LEU A 181 -31.60 6.01 -7.92
N GLN A 182 -30.44 5.92 -8.52
CA GLN A 182 -30.23 5.13 -9.75
C GLN A 182 -30.32 3.62 -9.50
N ALA A 183 -29.96 3.17 -8.31
CA ALA A 183 -30.02 1.75 -7.91
C ALA A 183 -31.41 1.33 -7.35
N CYS A 184 -32.32 2.27 -7.17
CA CYS A 184 -33.58 2.02 -6.51
C CYS A 184 -34.77 2.44 -7.38
N GLU A 185 -35.85 1.65 -7.37
CA GLU A 185 -37.12 1.97 -8.02
C GLU A 185 -38.13 2.53 -7.00
N VAL A 186 -38.78 3.63 -7.35
CA VAL A 186 -39.87 4.19 -6.53
C VAL A 186 -41.17 3.51 -6.87
N GLN A 187 -41.64 2.63 -6.00
CA GLN A 187 -42.96 1.99 -6.14
C GLN A 187 -44.01 2.73 -5.31
N GLY A 188 -44.98 3.27 -5.97
CA GLY A 188 -46.12 3.96 -5.32
C GLY A 188 -47.00 4.69 -6.29
N GLY A 189 -48.19 5.08 -5.83
CA GLY A 189 -49.12 5.88 -6.59
C GLY A 189 -49.08 7.34 -6.15
N MET A 190 -49.00 8.25 -7.11
CA MET A 190 -49.12 9.69 -6.87
C MET A 190 -50.48 10.16 -7.33
N GLN A 191 -51.27 10.74 -6.42
CA GLN A 191 -52.45 11.53 -6.80
C GLN A 191 -52.07 13.02 -6.80
N GLY A 192 -51.76 13.57 -7.97
CA GLY A 192 -51.39 14.98 -8.15
C GLY A 192 -50.45 15.22 -9.32
N ARG A 193 -50.11 16.48 -9.58
CA ARG A 193 -49.09 16.86 -10.60
C ARG A 193 -47.73 17.10 -9.94
N ALA A 194 -46.74 16.31 -10.32
CA ALA A 194 -45.34 16.60 -9.98
C ALA A 194 -44.81 17.68 -10.92
N LYS A 195 -44.32 18.78 -10.38
CA LYS A 195 -43.42 19.71 -11.11
C LYS A 195 -41.98 19.37 -10.77
N MET A 196 -41.10 19.33 -11.76
CA MET A 196 -39.70 18.97 -11.67
C MET A 196 -38.82 19.84 -10.72
N ASN A 197 -39.39 20.60 -9.81
CA ASN A 197 -38.71 21.44 -8.83
C ASN A 197 -39.05 21.03 -7.40
N LEU A 198 -39.16 19.72 -7.10
CA LEU A 198 -39.26 19.12 -5.76
C LEU A 198 -40.18 19.84 -4.74
N ALA A 199 -41.21 20.54 -5.18
CA ALA A 199 -42.32 20.97 -4.34
C ALA A 199 -43.45 19.98 -4.51
N VAL A 200 -43.63 19.08 -3.55
CA VAL A 200 -44.75 18.14 -3.51
C VAL A 200 -45.85 18.75 -2.63
N GLU A 201 -46.93 19.19 -3.27
CA GLU A 201 -48.15 19.56 -2.56
C GLU A 201 -49.11 18.37 -2.60
N GLY A 202 -49.29 17.70 -1.46
CA GLY A 202 -50.14 16.55 -1.31
C GLY A 202 -49.55 15.43 -0.47
N GLU A 203 -50.33 14.36 -0.26
CA GLU A 203 -49.90 13.17 0.47
C GLU A 203 -49.21 12.21 -0.49
N VAL A 204 -47.93 11.89 -0.24
CA VAL A 204 -47.16 10.96 -1.05
C VAL A 204 -46.97 9.68 -0.25
N ASN A 205 -47.58 8.59 -0.71
CA ASN A 205 -47.32 7.24 -0.22
C ASN A 205 -46.40 6.51 -1.23
N ALA A 206 -45.11 6.60 -1.03
CA ALA A 206 -44.11 5.93 -1.88
C ALA A 206 -43.18 5.06 -1.03
N LYS A 207 -42.80 3.91 -1.58
CA LYS A 207 -41.79 3.02 -1.01
C LYS A 207 -40.60 2.96 -1.97
N LEU A 208 -39.42 3.21 -1.47
CA LEU A 208 -38.19 2.98 -2.21
C LEU A 208 -37.84 1.49 -2.13
N VAL A 209 -37.66 0.84 -3.27
CA VAL A 209 -37.28 -0.58 -3.37
C VAL A 209 -35.94 -0.63 -4.10
N CYS A 210 -34.92 -1.07 -3.37
CA CYS A 210 -33.57 -1.22 -3.91
C CYS A 210 -33.30 -2.71 -4.21
N ALA A 211 -32.51 -2.98 -5.25
CA ALA A 211 -32.05 -4.33 -5.52
C ALA A 211 -31.15 -4.79 -4.34
N GLU A 212 -31.40 -5.99 -3.82
CA GLU A 212 -30.48 -6.62 -2.87
C GLU A 212 -29.23 -7.06 -3.67
N GLU A 213 -28.03 -6.74 -3.13
CA GLU A 213 -26.75 -7.21 -3.68
C GLU A 213 -26.55 -8.72 -3.47
#